data_f24f2d9b2dd62cf18b9b3286be53adb6
#
_entry.id   f24f2d9b2dd62cf18b9b3286be53adb6
#
_cell.length_a   1.000
_cell.length_b   1.000
_cell.length_c   1.000
_cell.angle_alpha   90.00
_cell.angle_beta   90.00
_cell.angle_gamma   90.00
#
_symmetry.space_group_name_H-M   'P 1'
#
loop_
_entity.id
_entity.type
_entity.pdbx_description
1 polymer ?
#
loop_
_entity_poly.entity_id
_entity_poly.type
_entity_poly.pdbx_seq_one_letter_code
_entity_poly.pdbx_strand_id
1 'polypeptide(L)'
;MFKLGKRSIERLQGVHPDLVKVVERAIDLSPVDFTVLEGLRSPERQQTLVASGASQTLNSRHITGHAVDLGAWVDNQVDWSWPLYHKIANAMKAAANELGVSIVWGGDWRTFKDGPHFELDRKFYP
;
A
#
# COMPACT_ATOMS: atom_id res chain seq x y z
N MET A 1 15.89 -5.74 11.26
CA MET A 1 14.46 -5.42 11.29
C MET A 1 14.27 -3.94 10.99
N PHE A 2 13.45 -3.63 10.03
CA PHE A 2 13.16 -2.24 9.67
C PHE A 2 12.01 -1.69 10.52
N LYS A 3 11.86 -0.37 10.52
CA LYS A 3 10.78 0.31 11.22
C LYS A 3 10.19 1.40 10.32
N LEU A 4 8.89 1.65 10.49
CA LEU A 4 8.23 2.75 9.78
C LEU A 4 8.79 4.09 10.25
N GLY A 5 9.15 4.96 9.29
CA GLY A 5 9.59 6.30 9.59
C GLY A 5 8.42 7.22 9.97
N LYS A 6 8.74 8.41 10.44
CA LYS A 6 7.74 9.41 10.88
C LYS A 6 6.73 9.74 9.77
N ARG A 7 7.19 9.95 8.53
CA ARG A 7 6.30 10.23 7.40
C ARG A 7 5.34 9.09 7.12
N SER A 8 5.83 7.85 7.21
CA SER A 8 4.99 6.67 6.99
C SER A 8 3.87 6.60 8.03
N ILE A 9 4.20 6.85 9.29
CA ILE A 9 3.22 6.87 10.37
C ILE A 9 2.17 7.95 10.14
N GLU A 10 2.60 9.16 9.75
CA GLU A 10 1.70 10.26 9.44
C GLU A 10 0.76 9.92 8.27
N ARG A 11 1.28 9.29 7.22
CA ARG A 11 0.51 8.92 6.04
C ARG A 11 -0.47 7.77 6.28
N LEU A 12 -0.30 7.02 7.35
CA LEU A 12 -1.26 5.99 7.74
C LEU A 12 -2.46 6.54 8.51
N GLN A 13 -2.46 7.82 8.89
CA GLN A 13 -3.61 8.43 9.55
C GLN A 13 -4.83 8.42 8.63
N GLY A 14 -5.97 7.95 9.14
CA GLY A 14 -7.20 7.82 8.37
C GLY A 14 -7.32 6.53 7.55
N VAL A 15 -6.26 5.73 7.49
CA VAL A 15 -6.31 4.40 6.89
C VAL A 15 -7.02 3.44 7.84
N HIS A 16 -7.77 2.49 7.27
CA HIS A 16 -8.51 1.50 8.07
C HIS A 16 -7.56 0.78 9.05
N PRO A 17 -7.95 0.63 10.33
CA PRO A 17 -7.05 0.05 11.35
C PRO A 17 -6.51 -1.33 11.00
N ASP A 18 -7.31 -2.17 10.35
CA ASP A 18 -6.85 -3.51 9.96
C ASP A 18 -5.72 -3.45 8.94
N LEU A 19 -5.78 -2.51 7.99
CA LEU A 19 -4.71 -2.32 7.02
C LEU A 19 -3.46 -1.73 7.67
N VAL A 20 -3.63 -0.79 8.59
CA VAL A 20 -2.51 -0.22 9.37
C VAL A 20 -1.75 -1.32 10.11
N LYS A 21 -2.46 -2.23 10.77
CA LYS A 21 -1.85 -3.37 11.48
C LYS A 21 -1.04 -4.26 10.54
N VAL A 22 -1.55 -4.51 9.34
CA VAL A 22 -0.84 -5.30 8.34
C VAL A 22 0.47 -4.61 7.94
N VAL A 23 0.43 -3.32 7.66
CA VAL A 23 1.64 -2.55 7.30
C VAL A 23 2.66 -2.57 8.43
N GLU A 24 2.22 -2.34 9.67
CA GLU A 24 3.09 -2.35 10.85
C GLU A 24 3.76 -3.72 11.05
N ARG A 25 3.05 -4.80 10.83
CA ARG A 25 3.62 -6.14 10.93
C ARG A 25 4.53 -6.47 9.75
N ALA A 26 4.13 -6.04 8.55
CA ALA A 26 4.90 -6.28 7.33
C ALA A 26 6.30 -5.67 7.39
N ILE A 27 6.45 -4.47 7.95
CA ILE A 27 7.77 -3.84 8.04
C ILE A 27 8.74 -4.65 8.93
N ASP A 28 8.19 -5.35 9.93
CA ASP A 28 8.99 -6.24 10.77
C ASP A 28 9.44 -7.50 10.01
N LEU A 29 8.62 -7.98 9.07
CA LEU A 29 8.87 -9.22 8.33
C LEU A 29 9.64 -8.99 7.04
N SER A 30 9.62 -7.78 6.50
CA SER A 30 10.16 -7.49 5.18
C SER A 30 11.69 -7.58 5.15
N PRO A 31 12.28 -8.25 4.15
CA PRO A 31 13.73 -8.22 3.93
C PRO A 31 14.20 -6.93 3.29
N VAL A 32 13.27 -6.06 2.88
CA VAL A 32 13.54 -4.79 2.21
C VAL A 32 12.84 -3.69 3.00
N ASP A 33 13.52 -2.59 3.25
CA ASP A 33 12.89 -1.43 3.87
C ASP A 33 11.87 -0.81 2.90
N PHE A 34 10.80 -0.24 3.45
CA PHE A 34 9.82 0.47 2.63
C PHE A 34 9.24 1.66 3.38
N THR A 35 8.69 2.58 2.60
CA THR A 35 8.01 3.77 3.11
C THR A 35 6.58 3.80 2.60
N VAL A 36 5.67 4.37 3.38
CA VAL A 36 4.30 4.62 2.92
C VAL A 36 4.33 5.85 2.03
N LEU A 37 3.99 5.67 0.77
CA LEU A 37 3.94 6.76 -0.20
C LEU A 37 2.63 7.53 -0.11
N GLU A 38 1.52 6.81 0.08
CA GLU A 38 0.20 7.40 0.18
C GLU A 38 -0.74 6.48 0.96
N GLY A 39 -1.58 7.06 1.81
CA GLY A 39 -2.65 6.36 2.51
C GLY A 39 -4.00 6.93 2.11
N LEU A 40 -4.65 7.68 3.02
CA LEU A 40 -5.92 8.35 2.72
C LEU A 40 -5.72 9.43 1.64
N ARG A 41 -6.63 9.44 0.66
CA ARG A 41 -6.57 10.38 -0.47
C ARG A 41 -7.86 11.16 -0.56
N SER A 42 -7.78 12.49 -0.77
CA SER A 42 -8.96 13.31 -0.96
C SER A 42 -9.63 13.03 -2.33
N PRO A 43 -10.95 13.25 -2.47
CA PRO A 43 -11.62 13.16 -3.76
C PRO A 43 -11.02 14.10 -4.80
N GLU A 44 -10.60 15.31 -4.41
CA GLU A 44 -9.99 16.30 -5.29
C GLU A 44 -8.64 15.79 -5.84
N ARG A 45 -7.82 15.19 -4.98
CA ARG A 45 -6.56 14.56 -5.39
C ARG A 45 -6.82 13.44 -6.39
N GLN A 46 -7.85 12.63 -6.17
CA GLN A 46 -8.21 11.53 -7.08
C GLN A 46 -8.64 12.06 -8.45
N GLN A 47 -9.42 13.14 -8.49
CA GLN A 47 -9.81 13.79 -9.75
C GLN A 47 -8.57 14.26 -10.53
N THR A 48 -7.62 14.87 -9.85
CA THR A 48 -6.35 15.32 -10.45
C THR A 48 -5.58 14.15 -11.06
N LEU A 49 -5.51 13.02 -10.35
CA LEU A 49 -4.81 11.82 -10.83
C LEU A 49 -5.48 11.21 -12.05
N VAL A 50 -6.81 11.18 -12.09
CA VAL A 50 -7.56 10.69 -13.26
C VAL A 50 -7.32 11.62 -14.45
N ALA A 51 -7.41 12.93 -14.26
CA ALA A 51 -7.21 13.92 -15.31
C ALA A 51 -5.79 13.86 -15.90
N SER A 52 -4.78 13.54 -15.09
CA SER A 52 -3.38 13.41 -15.55
C SER A 52 -3.05 12.04 -16.14
N GLY A 53 -3.99 11.10 -16.12
CA GLY A 53 -3.77 9.73 -16.59
C GLY A 53 -3.07 8.83 -15.58
N ALA A 54 -2.78 9.32 -14.37
CA ALA A 54 -2.11 8.53 -13.32
C ALA A 54 -3.04 7.55 -12.62
N SER A 55 -4.35 7.72 -12.75
CA SER A 55 -5.34 6.79 -12.20
C SER A 55 -6.44 6.52 -13.23
N GLN A 56 -7.06 5.35 -13.12
CA GLN A 56 -8.11 4.87 -14.03
C GLN A 56 -9.53 5.10 -13.49
N THR A 57 -9.69 5.49 -12.23
CA THR A 57 -11.01 5.55 -11.59
C THR A 57 -11.14 6.73 -10.63
N LEU A 58 -12.36 7.28 -10.54
CA LEU A 58 -12.72 8.26 -9.51
C LEU A 58 -13.09 7.58 -8.18
N ASN A 59 -13.27 6.26 -8.18
CA ASN A 59 -13.69 5.48 -7.00
C ASN A 59 -12.52 4.71 -6.39
N SER A 60 -11.35 5.35 -6.24
CA SER A 60 -10.19 4.73 -5.64
C SER A 60 -10.45 4.35 -4.18
N ARG A 61 -9.94 3.18 -3.77
CA ARG A 61 -10.01 2.73 -2.38
C ARG A 61 -9.17 3.60 -1.43
N HIS A 62 -8.26 4.40 -1.95
CA HIS A 62 -7.54 5.41 -1.15
C HIS A 62 -8.47 6.46 -0.56
N ILE A 63 -9.56 6.79 -1.25
CA ILE A 63 -10.52 7.80 -0.78
C ILE A 63 -11.20 7.36 0.52
N THR A 64 -11.46 6.06 0.67
CA THR A 64 -12.15 5.50 1.84
C THR A 64 -11.19 5.00 2.92
N GLY A 65 -9.88 5.13 2.71
CA GLY A 65 -8.87 4.64 3.64
C GLY A 65 -8.66 3.12 3.59
N HIS A 66 -9.09 2.46 2.52
CA HIS A 66 -8.96 1.00 2.35
C HIS A 66 -7.73 0.60 1.52
N ALA A 67 -6.88 1.54 1.16
CA ALA A 67 -5.70 1.28 0.35
C ALA A 67 -4.49 2.08 0.82
N VAL A 68 -3.30 1.52 0.58
CA VAL A 68 -2.01 2.20 0.77
C VAL A 68 -1.11 1.93 -0.42
N ASP A 69 -0.22 2.88 -0.71
CA ASP A 69 0.88 2.69 -1.64
C ASP A 69 2.18 2.64 -0.85
N LEU A 70 2.98 1.61 -1.10
CA LEU A 70 4.27 1.40 -0.45
C LEU A 70 5.39 1.48 -1.48
N GLY A 71 6.49 2.14 -1.13
CA GLY A 71 7.67 2.21 -1.97
C GLY A 71 8.87 1.57 -1.30
N ALA A 72 9.63 0.75 -2.05
CA ALA A 72 10.89 0.22 -1.54
C ALA A 72 11.84 1.37 -1.26
N TRP A 73 12.49 1.35 -0.10
CA TRP A 73 13.38 2.41 0.34
C TRP A 73 14.81 1.89 0.34
N VAL A 74 15.61 2.33 -0.63
CA VAL A 74 16.97 1.87 -0.83
C VAL A 74 17.87 3.09 -1.05
N ASP A 75 18.97 3.18 -0.29
CA ASP A 75 19.94 4.27 -0.40
C ASP A 75 19.29 5.66 -0.32
N ASN A 76 18.39 5.83 0.65
CA ASN A 76 17.68 7.08 0.93
C ASN A 76 16.75 7.58 -0.19
N GLN A 77 16.27 6.66 -1.03
CA GLN A 77 15.31 6.99 -2.09
C GLN A 77 14.39 5.80 -2.39
N VAL A 78 13.30 6.08 -3.08
CA VAL A 78 12.38 5.04 -3.54
C VAL A 78 13.00 4.32 -4.73
N ASP A 79 13.01 2.99 -4.67
CA ASP A 79 13.47 2.14 -5.76
C ASP A 79 12.24 1.42 -6.35
N TRP A 80 11.98 1.62 -7.64
CA TRP A 80 10.79 1.12 -8.33
C TRP A 80 11.00 -0.25 -8.98
N SER A 81 12.05 -0.99 -8.60
CA SER A 81 12.37 -2.30 -9.18
C SER A 81 11.34 -3.35 -8.76
N TRP A 82 10.78 -4.07 -9.72
CA TRP A 82 9.77 -5.09 -9.47
C TRP A 82 10.20 -6.19 -8.48
N PRO A 83 11.44 -6.71 -8.52
CA PRO A 83 11.86 -7.70 -7.54
C PRO A 83 11.69 -7.24 -6.09
N LEU A 84 11.90 -5.94 -5.81
CA LEU A 84 11.71 -5.38 -4.47
C LEU A 84 10.23 -5.36 -4.09
N TYR A 85 9.34 -5.04 -5.02
CA TYR A 85 7.90 -5.03 -4.77
C TYR A 85 7.35 -6.43 -4.50
N HIS A 86 7.89 -7.46 -5.16
CA HIS A 86 7.54 -8.85 -4.85
C HIS A 86 7.93 -9.21 -3.41
N LYS A 87 9.08 -8.75 -2.93
CA LYS A 87 9.53 -8.98 -1.56
C LYS A 87 8.62 -8.27 -0.55
N ILE A 88 8.26 -7.03 -0.83
CA ILE A 88 7.31 -6.27 0.02
C ILE A 88 5.93 -6.96 0.02
N ALA A 89 5.45 -7.37 -1.16
CA ALA A 89 4.17 -8.06 -1.27
C ALA A 89 4.15 -9.37 -0.48
N ASN A 90 5.23 -10.14 -0.52
CA ASN A 90 5.34 -11.36 0.27
C ASN A 90 5.24 -11.07 1.77
N ALA A 91 5.90 -10.00 2.25
CA ALA A 91 5.82 -9.58 3.64
C ALA A 91 4.40 -9.11 4.01
N MET A 92 3.76 -8.32 3.15
CA MET A 92 2.38 -7.86 3.36
C MET A 92 1.40 -9.03 3.40
N LYS A 93 1.52 -9.99 2.49
CA LYS A 93 0.66 -11.18 2.46
C LYS A 93 0.87 -12.06 3.69
N ALA A 94 2.12 -12.23 4.12
CA ALA A 94 2.44 -12.99 5.34
C ALA A 94 1.85 -12.31 6.58
N ALA A 95 2.01 -11.00 6.70
CA ALA A 95 1.44 -10.23 7.80
C ALA A 95 -0.09 -10.31 7.82
N ALA A 96 -0.72 -10.15 6.67
CA ALA A 96 -2.17 -10.24 6.53
C ALA A 96 -2.69 -11.62 6.95
N ASN A 97 -2.03 -12.67 6.48
CA ASN A 97 -2.39 -14.04 6.86
C ASN A 97 -2.26 -14.27 8.37
N GLU A 98 -1.16 -13.80 8.96
CA GLU A 98 -0.90 -13.89 10.40
C GLU A 98 -1.99 -13.18 11.23
N LEU A 99 -2.46 -12.03 10.76
CA LEU A 99 -3.46 -11.21 11.44
C LEU A 99 -4.91 -11.55 11.08
N GLY A 100 -5.13 -12.47 10.14
CA GLY A 100 -6.48 -12.83 9.69
C GLY A 100 -7.15 -11.73 8.87
N VAL A 101 -6.37 -10.89 8.17
CA VAL A 101 -6.87 -9.80 7.34
C VAL A 101 -6.69 -10.18 5.86
N SER A 102 -7.75 -10.01 5.06
CA SER A 102 -7.66 -10.29 3.62
C SER A 102 -7.29 -9.03 2.86
N ILE A 103 -6.21 -9.11 2.09
CA ILE A 103 -5.72 -7.99 1.26
C ILE A 103 -5.57 -8.41 -0.19
N VAL A 104 -5.53 -7.42 -1.07
CA VAL A 104 -5.24 -7.58 -2.50
C VAL A 104 -4.04 -6.72 -2.84
N TRP A 105 -3.09 -7.28 -3.59
CA TRP A 105 -1.93 -6.56 -4.11
C TRP A 105 -2.17 -6.16 -5.56
N GLY A 106 -1.91 -4.88 -5.88
CA GLY A 106 -2.07 -4.37 -7.24
C GLY A 106 -1.16 -5.03 -8.27
N GLY A 107 -0.04 -5.61 -7.83
CA GLY A 107 0.85 -6.38 -8.69
C GLY A 107 0.26 -7.71 -9.19
N ASP A 108 -0.80 -8.20 -8.55
CA ASP A 108 -1.51 -9.41 -8.96
C ASP A 108 -2.63 -9.13 -9.97
N TRP A 109 -2.91 -7.86 -10.29
CA TRP A 109 -3.95 -7.52 -11.26
C TRP A 109 -3.57 -7.98 -12.66
N ARG A 110 -4.58 -8.35 -13.45
CA ARG A 110 -4.38 -8.81 -14.83
C ARG A 110 -3.93 -7.68 -15.74
N THR A 111 -4.50 -6.48 -15.55
CA THR A 111 -4.21 -5.28 -16.32
C THR A 111 -3.89 -4.14 -15.36
N PHE A 112 -3.15 -3.13 -15.83
CA PHE A 112 -2.79 -1.97 -15.03
C PHE A 112 -2.15 -2.35 -13.70
N LYS A 113 -1.18 -3.30 -13.74
CA LYS A 113 -0.47 -3.76 -12.54
C LYS A 113 0.16 -2.58 -11.81
N ASP A 114 -0.06 -2.56 -10.49
CA ASP A 114 0.39 -1.49 -9.61
C ASP A 114 1.15 -2.08 -8.43
N GLY A 115 2.47 -2.17 -8.56
CA GLY A 115 3.35 -2.79 -7.57
C GLY A 115 3.28 -2.16 -6.19
N PRO A 116 3.23 -0.82 -6.05
CA PRO A 116 3.11 -0.17 -4.74
C PRO A 116 1.77 -0.38 -4.05
N HIS A 117 0.70 -0.70 -4.78
CA HIS A 117 -0.67 -0.65 -4.29
C HIS A 117 -1.09 -1.90 -3.52
N PHE A 118 -1.61 -1.70 -2.31
CA PHE A 118 -2.22 -2.74 -1.47
C PHE A 118 -3.56 -2.23 -0.96
N GLU A 119 -4.58 -3.07 -0.98
CA GLU A 119 -5.89 -2.70 -0.47
C GLU A 119 -6.54 -3.85 0.29
N LEU A 120 -7.49 -3.50 1.18
CA LEU A 120 -8.35 -4.49 1.82
C LEU A 120 -9.27 -5.12 0.77
N ASP A 121 -9.47 -6.42 0.86
CA ASP A 121 -10.29 -7.17 -0.09
C ASP A 121 -11.76 -6.72 0.04
N ARG A 122 -12.34 -6.26 -1.08
CA ARG A 122 -13.73 -5.77 -1.12
C ARG A 122 -14.75 -6.83 -0.72
N LYS A 123 -14.39 -8.09 -0.83
CA LYS A 123 -15.25 -9.19 -0.42
C LYS A 123 -15.56 -9.14 1.07
N PHE A 124 -14.60 -8.72 1.88
CA PHE A 124 -14.70 -8.64 3.34
C PHE A 124 -14.78 -7.20 3.86
N TYR A 125 -14.37 -6.23 3.05
CA TYR A 125 -14.35 -4.81 3.39
C TYR A 125 -15.01 -4.02 2.25
N PRO A 126 -16.33 -4.16 2.08
CA PRO A 126 -17.05 -3.49 0.98
C PRO A 126 -17.01 -1.96 1.03
#